data_0f2442455b4c9330109b07fda7b5a168
#
_entry.id   0f2442455b4c9330109b07fda7b5a168
#
_cell.length_a   1.000
_cell.length_b   1.000
_cell.length_c   1.000
_cell.angle_alpha   90.00
_cell.angle_beta   90.00
_cell.angle_gamma   90.00
#
_symmetry.space_group_name_H-M   'P 1'
#
loop_
_entity.id
_entity.type
_entity.pdbx_description
1 polymer ?
#
loop_
_entity_poly.entity_id
_entity_poly.type
_entity_poly.pdbx_seq_one_letter_code
_entity_poly.pdbx_strand_id
1 'polypeptide(L)'
;MSKQILQINKDQEADFVANTWHNYNSQRREKIEAWKELRNYIFATDTTTTTNKKLPWKNSTTLPKLCQIRDNLHSNYISALFPNDDWLRWEGYSTEDALKAKTNAIQAYMSNKTRESHFRTTASQLLYDFIDYGNAFTTCDFVASSREDEDGERTIDYIGPIAKRISPLDIVFNPLAPSFKDSFKIIRSIKSIAELHRMAEEEPDNAYLKNALENRTKLIKHANAYGLEDFDKAEGVQIDGFGNYFDYLQSGHVEFLEFWGDMYDKQTGEYQKGIVCTVIDRMWVVRKESIPSWLGSAPIYHVGWRFRPDNLWAMGPLDNLVGMQYRIDHLENLKADAMDLAIHPPLVISGEVESFEYGPGVEIHIDENGSIQELGKNAQWVIQADNEISFLEQRMEMYAGAPREAMGLRTPGEKTAFEVQQLSNAASRIFQEKITTFEIELLEPLLNSMLETSRRNLDHNDIVRVMDDDLGVTTFLELSKEDITASGKLRPIGARHFAAQSQLMQNLVGVMNSPLAQVLAPHTSSKQLAKMVEDVMGLSRFQLFKPNVAIFEQQETQRLVKQAQETLMVEDSVSPDGTQM
;
A
#
# COMPACT_ATOMS: atom_id res chain seq x y z
N MET A 1 9.73 -57.52 -3.52
CA MET A 1 10.59 -56.41 -3.15
C MET A 1 9.88 -55.64 -2.05
N SER A 2 10.43 -55.67 -0.83
CA SER A 2 9.84 -54.92 0.28
C SER A 2 9.94 -53.43 -0.04
N LYS A 3 8.80 -52.71 -0.09
CA LYS A 3 8.79 -51.25 -0.20
C LYS A 3 9.59 -50.72 1.02
N GLN A 4 10.74 -50.13 0.76
CA GLN A 4 11.46 -49.35 1.79
C GLN A 4 10.62 -48.12 2.06
N ILE A 5 9.92 -48.12 3.18
CA ILE A 5 9.22 -46.94 3.68
C ILE A 5 10.30 -45.96 4.14
N LEU A 6 10.42 -44.85 3.46
CA LEU A 6 11.31 -43.77 3.89
C LEU A 6 10.73 -43.17 5.20
N GLN A 7 11.39 -43.43 6.34
CA GLN A 7 11.06 -42.72 7.56
C GLN A 7 11.61 -41.28 7.45
N ILE A 8 10.72 -40.33 7.16
CA ILE A 8 11.04 -38.93 7.15
C ILE A 8 10.86 -38.43 8.58
N ASN A 9 11.97 -38.08 9.24
CA ASN A 9 11.92 -37.42 10.53
C ASN A 9 11.46 -35.96 10.30
N LYS A 10 10.34 -35.62 10.91
CA LYS A 10 9.86 -34.26 11.03
C LYS A 10 10.37 -33.65 12.33
N ASP A 11 10.69 -32.38 12.27
CA ASP A 11 11.03 -31.63 13.47
C ASP A 11 9.74 -31.31 14.24
N GLN A 12 9.73 -31.47 15.55
CA GLN A 12 8.54 -31.23 16.39
C GLN A 12 8.07 -29.77 16.31
N GLU A 13 9.00 -28.84 16.26
CA GLU A 13 8.71 -27.43 16.08
C GLU A 13 8.09 -27.14 14.70
N ALA A 14 8.55 -27.84 13.67
CA ALA A 14 7.99 -27.71 12.33
C ALA A 14 6.53 -28.18 12.29
N ASP A 15 6.23 -29.28 12.96
CA ASP A 15 4.85 -29.80 13.06
C ASP A 15 3.95 -28.82 13.84
N PHE A 16 4.44 -28.23 14.92
CA PHE A 16 3.71 -27.19 15.67
C PHE A 16 3.36 -25.98 14.77
N VAL A 17 4.36 -25.44 14.06
CA VAL A 17 4.17 -24.27 13.18
C VAL A 17 3.21 -24.59 12.04
N ALA A 18 3.39 -25.76 11.39
CA ALA A 18 2.54 -26.18 10.28
C ALA A 18 1.08 -26.40 10.70
N ASN A 19 0.84 -27.06 11.83
CA ASN A 19 -0.50 -27.28 12.37
C ASN A 19 -1.16 -25.96 12.81
N THR A 20 -0.40 -25.08 13.43
CA THR A 20 -0.90 -23.75 13.81
C THR A 20 -1.29 -22.95 12.59
N TRP A 21 -0.45 -22.91 11.55
CA TRP A 21 -0.77 -22.28 10.28
C TRP A 21 -2.06 -22.86 9.69
N HIS A 22 -2.15 -24.17 9.56
CA HIS A 22 -3.31 -24.84 8.98
C HIS A 22 -4.61 -24.50 9.70
N ASN A 23 -4.61 -24.56 11.04
CA ASN A 23 -5.79 -24.28 11.85
C ASN A 23 -6.29 -22.85 11.69
N TYR A 24 -5.42 -21.86 11.77
CA TYR A 24 -5.81 -20.45 11.65
C TYR A 24 -6.10 -20.05 10.20
N ASN A 25 -5.44 -20.65 9.22
CA ASN A 25 -5.73 -20.43 7.81
C ASN A 25 -7.09 -20.99 7.43
N SER A 26 -7.46 -22.18 7.93
CA SER A 26 -8.78 -22.76 7.68
C SER A 26 -9.91 -21.95 8.32
N GLN A 27 -9.72 -21.41 9.53
CA GLN A 27 -10.70 -20.53 10.18
C GLN A 27 -11.03 -19.25 9.40
N ARG A 28 -10.09 -18.74 8.62
CA ARG A 28 -10.30 -17.52 7.81
C ARG A 28 -10.70 -17.80 6.36
N ARG A 29 -10.97 -19.05 5.99
CA ARG A 29 -11.26 -19.47 4.61
C ARG A 29 -12.41 -18.67 3.99
N GLU A 30 -13.50 -18.49 4.70
CA GLU A 30 -14.66 -17.71 4.22
C GLU A 30 -14.25 -16.25 3.89
N LYS A 31 -13.38 -15.66 4.71
CA LYS A 31 -12.87 -14.31 4.48
C LYS A 31 -11.97 -14.24 3.25
N ILE A 32 -11.12 -15.23 3.05
CA ILE A 32 -10.27 -15.33 1.85
C ILE A 32 -11.14 -15.47 0.58
N GLU A 33 -12.21 -16.25 0.63
CA GLU A 33 -13.14 -16.40 -0.48
C GLU A 33 -13.86 -15.08 -0.79
N ALA A 34 -14.31 -14.34 0.23
CA ALA A 34 -14.88 -13.01 0.05
C ALA A 34 -13.89 -12.02 -0.57
N TRP A 35 -12.62 -12.04 -0.16
CA TRP A 35 -11.57 -11.21 -0.77
C TRP A 35 -11.27 -11.58 -2.23
N LYS A 36 -11.32 -12.88 -2.57
CA LYS A 36 -11.18 -13.33 -3.97
C LYS A 36 -12.35 -12.84 -4.82
N GLU A 37 -13.56 -12.92 -4.29
CA GLU A 37 -14.75 -12.41 -4.96
C GLU A 37 -14.65 -10.89 -5.18
N LEU A 38 -14.33 -10.12 -4.14
CA LEU A 38 -14.10 -8.67 -4.24
C LEU A 38 -13.06 -8.33 -5.31
N ARG A 39 -11.93 -9.04 -5.35
CA ARG A 39 -10.88 -8.83 -6.34
C ARG A 39 -11.38 -9.09 -7.75
N ASN A 40 -12.20 -10.10 -7.98
CA ASN A 40 -12.78 -10.38 -9.29
C ASN A 40 -13.65 -9.22 -9.78
N TYR A 41 -14.42 -8.59 -8.90
CA TYR A 41 -15.21 -7.41 -9.23
C TYR A 41 -14.36 -6.13 -9.41
N ILE A 42 -13.32 -5.94 -8.60
CA ILE A 42 -12.39 -4.81 -8.76
C ILE A 42 -11.74 -4.82 -10.13
N PHE A 43 -11.26 -5.99 -10.58
CA PHE A 43 -10.56 -6.14 -11.87
C PHE A 43 -11.47 -6.56 -13.02
N ALA A 44 -12.78 -6.65 -12.79
CA ALA A 44 -13.76 -7.07 -13.79
C ALA A 44 -13.41 -8.38 -14.52
N THR A 45 -12.82 -9.34 -13.79
CA THR A 45 -12.32 -10.61 -14.35
C THR A 45 -13.39 -11.69 -14.42
N ASP A 46 -14.46 -11.59 -13.61
CA ASP A 46 -15.55 -12.57 -13.58
C ASP A 46 -16.91 -11.88 -13.73
N THR A 47 -17.48 -11.96 -14.93
CA THR A 47 -18.82 -11.44 -15.23
C THR A 47 -19.86 -12.57 -15.31
N THR A 48 -19.45 -13.82 -15.13
CA THR A 48 -20.32 -14.98 -15.32
C THR A 48 -21.46 -15.09 -14.32
N THR A 49 -21.27 -14.54 -13.12
CA THR A 49 -22.27 -14.54 -12.04
C THR A 49 -23.41 -13.57 -12.29
N THR A 50 -23.14 -12.46 -13.01
CA THR A 50 -24.12 -11.41 -13.31
C THR A 50 -24.88 -11.63 -14.61
N THR A 51 -24.40 -12.58 -15.43
CA THR A 51 -25.00 -12.89 -16.73
C THR A 51 -26.16 -13.87 -16.58
N ASN A 52 -27.26 -13.64 -17.28
CA ASN A 52 -28.37 -14.59 -17.31
C ASN A 52 -28.05 -15.78 -18.23
N LYS A 53 -27.53 -16.88 -17.65
CA LYS A 53 -27.10 -18.07 -18.38
C LYS A 53 -28.23 -18.83 -19.14
N LYS A 54 -29.49 -18.52 -18.83
CA LYS A 54 -30.65 -19.22 -19.41
C LYS A 54 -31.09 -18.61 -20.74
N LEU A 55 -30.66 -17.38 -21.06
CA LEU A 55 -31.04 -16.69 -22.30
C LEU A 55 -30.01 -16.95 -23.40
N PRO A 56 -30.46 -17.16 -24.66
CA PRO A 56 -29.55 -17.36 -25.79
C PRO A 56 -28.83 -16.06 -26.21
N TRP A 57 -29.41 -14.89 -25.92
CA TRP A 57 -28.88 -13.55 -26.19
C TRP A 57 -28.52 -12.87 -24.86
N LYS A 58 -27.52 -13.29 -24.22
CA LYS A 58 -27.12 -12.75 -22.94
C LYS A 58 -25.93 -11.80 -23.13
N ASN A 59 -26.06 -10.62 -22.57
CA ASN A 59 -24.95 -9.70 -22.43
C ASN A 59 -24.18 -9.99 -21.15
N SER A 60 -22.85 -9.75 -21.18
CA SER A 60 -21.97 -9.90 -20.03
C SER A 60 -21.03 -8.69 -19.97
N THR A 61 -21.56 -7.60 -19.43
CA THR A 61 -20.81 -6.35 -19.23
C THR A 61 -20.65 -6.13 -17.74
N THR A 62 -19.47 -5.72 -17.32
CA THR A 62 -19.19 -5.30 -15.95
C THR A 62 -18.81 -3.83 -15.95
N LEU A 63 -19.50 -3.03 -15.14
CA LEU A 63 -19.16 -1.64 -14.94
C LEU A 63 -18.13 -1.54 -13.79
N PRO A 64 -16.90 -1.04 -14.01
CA PRO A 64 -15.82 -1.10 -13.04
C PRO A 64 -15.94 -0.03 -11.94
N LYS A 65 -17.11 0.05 -11.26
CA LYS A 65 -17.37 1.09 -10.26
C LYS A 65 -16.53 0.89 -9.00
N LEU A 66 -16.34 -0.36 -8.56
CA LEU A 66 -15.45 -0.67 -7.43
C LEU A 66 -14.01 -0.27 -7.71
N CYS A 67 -13.51 -0.52 -8.93
CA CYS A 67 -12.17 -0.10 -9.36
C CYS A 67 -12.02 1.42 -9.28
N GLN A 68 -12.99 2.16 -9.80
CA GLN A 68 -13.00 3.63 -9.73
C GLN A 68 -12.95 4.15 -8.29
N ILE A 69 -13.77 3.60 -7.40
CA ILE A 69 -13.80 3.99 -5.98
C ILE A 69 -12.47 3.68 -5.31
N ARG A 70 -11.93 2.49 -5.55
CA ARG A 70 -10.62 2.04 -5.05
C ARG A 70 -9.48 2.99 -5.43
N ASP A 71 -9.39 3.31 -6.71
CA ASP A 71 -8.31 4.17 -7.23
C ASP A 71 -8.45 5.61 -6.74
N ASN A 72 -9.66 6.12 -6.60
CA ASN A 72 -9.92 7.42 -5.99
C ASN A 72 -9.51 7.48 -4.53
N LEU A 73 -9.88 6.47 -3.72
CA LEU A 73 -9.46 6.37 -2.33
C LEU A 73 -7.93 6.32 -2.23
N HIS A 74 -7.29 5.45 -3.03
CA HIS A 74 -5.84 5.29 -3.03
C HIS A 74 -5.12 6.59 -3.40
N SER A 75 -5.53 7.28 -4.47
CA SER A 75 -4.94 8.54 -4.91
C SER A 75 -5.04 9.63 -3.84
N ASN A 76 -6.19 9.72 -3.18
CA ASN A 76 -6.40 10.69 -2.10
C ASN A 76 -5.53 10.37 -0.88
N TYR A 77 -5.42 9.09 -0.49
CA TYR A 77 -4.61 8.67 0.66
C TYR A 77 -3.12 8.89 0.40
N ILE A 78 -2.60 8.50 -0.75
CA ILE A 78 -1.18 8.66 -1.07
C ILE A 78 -0.78 10.15 -1.13
N SER A 79 -1.66 10.99 -1.67
CA SER A 79 -1.45 12.44 -1.74
C SER A 79 -1.48 13.10 -0.35
N ALA A 80 -2.32 12.59 0.55
CA ALA A 80 -2.39 13.10 1.91
C ALA A 80 -1.23 12.63 2.78
N LEU A 81 -0.74 11.40 2.60
CA LEU A 81 0.40 10.86 3.36
C LEU A 81 1.74 11.48 2.93
N PHE A 82 1.90 11.78 1.65
CA PHE A 82 3.14 12.30 1.07
C PHE A 82 2.90 13.60 0.29
N PRO A 83 2.47 14.68 0.97
CA PRO A 83 2.15 15.95 0.31
C PRO A 83 3.40 16.65 -0.22
N ASN A 84 4.55 16.47 0.41
CA ASN A 84 5.85 17.03 0.07
C ASN A 84 6.98 16.08 0.47
N ASP A 85 8.23 16.46 0.21
CA ASP A 85 9.40 15.63 0.55
C ASP A 85 9.72 15.66 2.05
N ASP A 86 9.26 16.70 2.79
CA ASP A 86 9.49 16.89 4.23
C ASP A 86 8.30 16.40 5.06
N TRP A 87 8.01 15.11 4.94
CA TRP A 87 6.87 14.47 5.62
C TRP A 87 7.24 13.81 6.94
N LEU A 88 8.53 13.84 7.34
CA LEU A 88 9.06 13.23 8.56
C LEU A 88 9.44 14.29 9.59
N ARG A 89 9.10 14.06 10.85
CA ARG A 89 9.48 14.93 11.96
C ARG A 89 10.00 14.11 13.13
N TRP A 90 11.14 14.52 13.68
CA TRP A 90 11.70 13.94 14.88
C TRP A 90 11.21 14.68 16.12
N GLU A 91 10.79 13.94 17.14
CA GLU A 91 10.43 14.44 18.46
C GLU A 91 11.30 13.76 19.52
N GLY A 92 12.33 14.47 20.02
CA GLY A 92 13.18 13.98 21.09
C GLY A 92 12.49 14.03 22.45
N TYR A 93 12.77 13.04 23.31
CA TYR A 93 12.18 12.97 24.66
C TYR A 93 12.91 13.84 25.68
N SER A 94 14.14 14.25 25.43
CA SER A 94 14.93 15.15 26.28
C SER A 94 15.37 16.38 25.51
N THR A 95 15.84 17.41 26.25
CA THR A 95 16.37 18.63 25.63
C THR A 95 17.63 18.33 24.79
N GLU A 96 18.44 17.36 25.20
CA GLU A 96 19.63 16.93 24.46
C GLU A 96 19.28 16.19 23.18
N ASP A 97 18.27 15.30 23.23
CA ASP A 97 17.78 14.55 22.08
C ASP A 97 16.98 15.40 21.10
N ALA A 98 16.46 16.55 21.54
CA ALA A 98 15.75 17.53 20.74
C ALA A 98 16.67 18.62 20.17
N LEU A 99 17.99 18.51 20.32
CA LEU A 99 18.93 19.45 19.73
C LEU A 99 18.75 19.53 18.21
N LYS A 100 18.79 20.76 17.68
CA LYS A 100 18.55 21.01 16.25
C LYS A 100 19.48 20.16 15.35
N ALA A 101 20.74 19.98 15.75
CA ALA A 101 21.69 19.18 14.99
C ALA A 101 21.27 17.70 14.90
N LYS A 102 20.89 17.06 16.03
CA LYS A 102 20.42 15.66 16.04
C LYS A 102 19.08 15.51 15.31
N THR A 103 18.17 16.47 15.49
CA THR A 103 16.88 16.48 14.77
C THR A 103 17.09 16.51 13.27
N ASN A 104 17.94 17.41 12.78
CA ASN A 104 18.23 17.53 11.36
C ASN A 104 18.94 16.26 10.82
N ALA A 105 19.90 15.71 11.58
CA ALA A 105 20.61 14.49 11.20
C ALA A 105 19.66 13.29 11.04
N ILE A 106 18.79 13.04 12.03
CA ILE A 106 17.85 11.91 11.99
C ILE A 106 16.83 12.08 10.87
N GLN A 107 16.28 13.29 10.70
CA GLN A 107 15.32 13.56 9.63
C GLN A 107 15.97 13.41 8.26
N ALA A 108 17.15 13.97 8.04
CA ALA A 108 17.88 13.87 6.79
C ALA A 108 18.23 12.42 6.45
N TYR A 109 18.73 11.67 7.44
CA TYR A 109 19.06 10.25 7.30
C TYR A 109 17.82 9.44 6.86
N MET A 110 16.73 9.55 7.61
CA MET A 110 15.52 8.78 7.33
C MET A 110 14.83 9.21 6.03
N SER A 111 14.82 10.50 5.70
CA SER A 111 14.31 10.99 4.41
C SER A 111 15.11 10.43 3.24
N ASN A 112 16.44 10.37 3.37
CA ASN A 112 17.29 9.78 2.34
C ASN A 112 17.05 8.27 2.20
N LYS A 113 17.08 7.52 3.32
CA LYS A 113 16.86 6.07 3.32
C LYS A 113 15.47 5.68 2.82
N THR A 114 14.42 6.41 3.18
CA THR A 114 13.08 6.16 2.66
C THR A 114 12.95 6.44 1.15
N ARG A 115 13.70 7.41 0.63
CA ARG A 115 13.76 7.68 -0.81
C ARG A 115 14.52 6.60 -1.56
N GLU A 116 15.72 6.22 -1.09
CA GLU A 116 16.56 5.19 -1.70
C GLU A 116 15.91 3.81 -1.68
N SER A 117 15.23 3.45 -0.59
CA SER A 117 14.51 2.18 -0.45
C SER A 117 13.16 2.12 -1.17
N HIS A 118 12.79 3.16 -1.94
CA HIS A 118 11.48 3.26 -2.59
C HIS A 118 10.28 3.08 -1.63
N PHE A 119 10.40 3.60 -0.42
CA PHE A 119 9.40 3.46 0.64
C PHE A 119 7.98 3.88 0.19
N ARG A 120 7.88 4.93 -0.64
CA ARG A 120 6.59 5.40 -1.17
C ARG A 120 5.88 4.32 -2.00
N THR A 121 6.62 3.50 -2.74
CA THR A 121 6.06 2.37 -3.51
C THR A 121 5.50 1.30 -2.55
N THR A 122 6.26 0.95 -1.51
CA THR A 122 5.80 0.00 -0.48
C THR A 122 4.58 0.55 0.26
N ALA A 123 4.59 1.83 0.64
CA ALA A 123 3.44 2.48 1.28
C ALA A 123 2.19 2.48 0.37
N SER A 124 2.36 2.69 -0.94
CA SER A 124 1.28 2.58 -1.92
C SER A 124 0.68 1.16 -1.96
N GLN A 125 1.52 0.13 -1.92
CA GLN A 125 1.05 -1.26 -1.87
C GLN A 125 0.31 -1.57 -0.56
N LEU A 126 0.81 -1.06 0.57
CA LEU A 126 0.15 -1.19 1.87
C LEU A 126 -1.21 -0.48 1.92
N LEU A 127 -1.33 0.66 1.24
CA LEU A 127 -2.60 1.37 1.09
C LEU A 127 -3.60 0.57 0.25
N TYR A 128 -3.15 -0.10 -0.82
CA TYR A 128 -4.01 -1.02 -1.57
C TYR A 128 -4.49 -2.16 -0.69
N ASP A 129 -3.62 -2.76 0.14
CA ASP A 129 -4.05 -3.80 1.09
C ASP A 129 -5.05 -3.28 2.12
N PHE A 130 -4.85 -2.06 2.60
CA PHE A 130 -5.75 -1.38 3.54
C PHE A 130 -7.13 -1.13 2.94
N ILE A 131 -7.21 -0.83 1.64
CA ILE A 131 -8.46 -0.60 0.91
C ILE A 131 -9.10 -1.94 0.50
N ASP A 132 -8.34 -2.84 -0.13
CA ASP A 132 -8.85 -4.06 -0.75
C ASP A 132 -9.21 -5.12 0.30
N TYR A 133 -8.37 -5.29 1.31
CA TYR A 133 -8.53 -6.33 2.35
C TYR A 133 -8.96 -5.76 3.71
N GLY A 134 -9.00 -4.44 3.83
CA GLY A 134 -9.24 -3.77 5.11
C GLY A 134 -8.13 -3.93 6.13
N ASN A 135 -7.01 -4.56 5.77
CA ASN A 135 -5.89 -4.88 6.65
C ASN A 135 -4.59 -4.70 5.90
N ALA A 136 -3.63 -3.98 6.47
CA ALA A 136 -2.28 -3.89 5.95
C ALA A 136 -1.27 -4.37 6.98
N PHE A 137 -0.28 -5.14 6.52
CA PHE A 137 0.77 -5.71 7.34
C PHE A 137 2.13 -5.38 6.75
N THR A 138 3.07 -5.01 7.60
CA THR A 138 4.43 -4.65 7.20
C THR A 138 5.45 -5.07 8.23
N THR A 139 6.67 -5.27 7.76
CA THR A 139 7.86 -5.49 8.60
C THR A 139 9.01 -4.66 8.07
N CYS A 140 10.08 -4.55 8.84
CA CYS A 140 11.32 -3.95 8.36
C CYS A 140 12.48 -4.93 8.47
N ASP A 141 13.37 -4.89 7.47
CA ASP A 141 14.63 -5.61 7.46
C ASP A 141 15.77 -4.64 7.21
N PHE A 142 16.98 -5.05 7.58
CA PHE A 142 18.21 -4.34 7.22
C PHE A 142 18.89 -5.11 6.08
N VAL A 143 19.16 -4.41 4.98
CA VAL A 143 19.76 -5.01 3.79
C VAL A 143 21.04 -4.26 3.43
N ALA A 144 22.09 -5.01 3.12
CA ALA A 144 23.29 -4.52 2.50
C ALA A 144 23.41 -5.17 1.12
N SER A 145 23.23 -4.39 0.06
CA SER A 145 23.40 -4.84 -1.31
C SER A 145 24.65 -4.25 -1.93
N SER A 146 25.46 -5.10 -2.54
CA SER A 146 26.65 -4.69 -3.26
C SER A 146 26.62 -5.28 -4.66
N ARG A 147 27.14 -4.54 -5.62
CA ARG A 147 27.37 -4.97 -6.99
C ARG A 147 28.88 -5.15 -7.23
N GLU A 148 29.25 -6.20 -7.92
CA GLU A 148 30.61 -6.32 -8.46
C GLU A 148 30.63 -5.69 -9.84
N ASP A 149 31.55 -4.71 -10.05
CA ASP A 149 31.79 -4.14 -11.35
C ASP A 149 32.66 -5.09 -12.20
N GLU A 150 32.76 -4.83 -13.51
CA GLU A 150 33.52 -5.65 -14.47
C GLU A 150 35.01 -5.83 -14.05
N ASP A 151 35.54 -4.93 -13.24
CA ASP A 151 36.91 -4.97 -12.70
C ASP A 151 37.03 -5.76 -11.38
N GLY A 152 35.92 -6.32 -10.87
CA GLY A 152 35.87 -7.08 -9.61
C GLY A 152 35.85 -6.21 -8.33
N GLU A 153 35.68 -4.89 -8.47
CA GLU A 153 35.48 -4.01 -7.33
C GLU A 153 34.03 -4.09 -6.86
N ARG A 154 33.86 -4.23 -5.53
CA ARG A 154 32.52 -4.23 -4.90
C ARG A 154 32.07 -2.80 -4.65
N THR A 155 31.08 -2.38 -5.42
CA THR A 155 30.38 -1.11 -5.22
C THR A 155 29.15 -1.37 -4.35
N ILE A 156 28.96 -0.58 -3.32
CA ILE A 156 27.79 -0.67 -2.43
C ILE A 156 26.63 0.06 -3.11
N ASP A 157 25.58 -0.68 -3.45
CA ASP A 157 24.36 -0.10 -4.04
C ASP A 157 23.45 0.51 -2.96
N TYR A 158 23.24 -0.22 -1.87
CA TYR A 158 22.38 0.23 -0.77
C TYR A 158 22.75 -0.48 0.54
N ILE A 159 22.88 0.31 1.60
CA ILE A 159 22.93 -0.21 2.97
C ILE A 159 21.92 0.56 3.80
N GLY A 160 20.98 -0.15 4.38
CA GLY A 160 19.98 0.49 5.23
C GLY A 160 18.74 -0.35 5.48
N PRO A 161 17.77 0.24 6.18
CA PRO A 161 16.51 -0.41 6.49
C PRO A 161 15.58 -0.39 5.29
N ILE A 162 14.89 -1.50 5.03
CA ILE A 162 13.87 -1.61 4.00
C ILE A 162 12.54 -2.02 4.64
N ALA A 163 11.48 -1.31 4.29
CA ALA A 163 10.13 -1.73 4.64
C ALA A 163 9.65 -2.81 3.66
N LYS A 164 9.11 -3.91 4.19
CA LYS A 164 8.56 -5.02 3.41
C LYS A 164 7.06 -5.15 3.66
N ARG A 165 6.30 -5.23 2.58
CA ARG A 165 4.89 -5.58 2.62
C ARG A 165 4.72 -7.06 2.93
N ILE A 166 3.78 -7.39 3.81
CA ILE A 166 3.30 -8.76 4.04
C ILE A 166 1.87 -8.82 3.49
N SER A 167 1.64 -9.73 2.56
CA SER A 167 0.30 -9.92 2.00
C SER A 167 -0.68 -10.38 3.09
N PRO A 168 -1.90 -9.80 3.19
CA PRO A 168 -2.94 -10.30 4.10
C PRO A 168 -3.32 -11.77 3.87
N LEU A 169 -3.05 -12.31 2.69
CA LEU A 169 -3.26 -13.72 2.37
C LEU A 169 -2.19 -14.62 2.99
N ASP A 170 -1.00 -14.08 3.24
CA ASP A 170 0.19 -14.83 3.64
C ASP A 170 0.58 -14.63 5.10
N ILE A 171 -0.32 -14.13 5.94
CA ILE A 171 -0.11 -14.00 7.38
C ILE A 171 -1.28 -14.60 8.15
N VAL A 172 -0.98 -15.33 9.23
CA VAL A 172 -1.96 -15.77 10.22
C VAL A 172 -1.52 -15.37 11.62
N PHE A 173 -2.51 -15.11 12.47
CA PHE A 173 -2.34 -14.73 13.87
C PHE A 173 -3.60 -15.11 14.65
N ASN A 174 -3.57 -15.01 15.98
CA ASN A 174 -4.77 -15.22 16.78
C ASN A 174 -5.69 -13.99 16.68
N PRO A 175 -6.84 -14.07 15.99
CA PRO A 175 -7.74 -12.92 15.81
C PRO A 175 -8.48 -12.51 17.09
N LEU A 176 -8.49 -13.37 18.10
CA LEU A 176 -9.17 -13.16 19.39
C LEU A 176 -8.22 -12.63 20.48
N ALA A 177 -6.95 -12.39 20.14
CA ALA A 177 -6.00 -11.81 21.08
C ALA A 177 -6.40 -10.37 21.47
N PRO A 178 -6.06 -9.90 22.69
CA PRO A 178 -6.38 -8.55 23.11
C PRO A 178 -5.71 -7.47 22.26
N SER A 179 -4.52 -7.76 21.70
CA SER A 179 -3.86 -6.89 20.73
C SER A 179 -3.09 -7.70 19.69
N PHE A 180 -2.86 -7.10 18.53
CA PHE A 180 -2.04 -7.72 17.50
C PHE A 180 -0.60 -7.97 17.99
N LYS A 181 -0.07 -7.08 18.84
CA LYS A 181 1.28 -7.20 19.42
C LYS A 181 1.43 -8.46 20.26
N ASP A 182 0.41 -8.82 21.04
CA ASP A 182 0.44 -9.95 21.97
C ASP A 182 0.15 -11.30 21.31
N SER A 183 -0.34 -11.29 20.08
CA SER A 183 -0.59 -12.51 19.31
C SER A 183 0.71 -13.07 18.73
N PHE A 184 0.80 -14.41 18.60
CA PHE A 184 1.80 -15.01 17.69
C PHE A 184 1.48 -14.62 16.25
N LYS A 185 2.49 -14.68 15.37
CA LYS A 185 2.35 -14.42 13.93
C LYS A 185 3.07 -15.50 13.16
N ILE A 186 2.45 -15.94 12.07
CA ILE A 186 3.12 -16.83 11.11
C ILE A 186 3.00 -16.18 9.74
N ILE A 187 4.14 -15.96 9.08
CA ILE A 187 4.22 -15.40 7.74
C ILE A 187 4.61 -16.52 6.78
N ARG A 188 3.87 -16.63 5.69
CA ARG A 188 4.19 -17.53 4.59
C ARG A 188 4.93 -16.76 3.49
N SER A 189 5.98 -17.35 2.97
CA SER A 189 6.63 -16.88 1.75
C SER A 189 7.00 -18.06 0.86
N ILE A 190 6.98 -17.85 -0.44
CA ILE A 190 7.36 -18.87 -1.43
C ILE A 190 8.61 -18.35 -2.11
N LYS A 191 9.70 -19.11 -2.02
CA LYS A 191 10.99 -18.82 -2.64
C LYS A 191 11.37 -19.87 -3.65
N SER A 192 12.30 -19.56 -4.54
CA SER A 192 12.86 -20.55 -5.46
C SER A 192 13.89 -21.45 -4.74
N ILE A 193 14.10 -22.65 -5.27
CA ILE A 193 15.18 -23.52 -4.78
C ILE A 193 16.55 -22.85 -4.93
N ALA A 194 16.75 -22.05 -5.97
CA ALA A 194 18.01 -21.33 -6.18
C ALA A 194 18.28 -20.33 -5.03
N GLU A 195 17.26 -19.64 -4.56
CA GLU A 195 17.38 -18.74 -3.40
C GLU A 195 17.71 -19.51 -2.12
N LEU A 196 17.12 -20.73 -1.93
CA LEU A 196 17.42 -21.56 -0.78
C LEU A 196 18.89 -22.02 -0.79
N HIS A 197 19.43 -22.38 -1.96
CA HIS A 197 20.86 -22.73 -2.09
C HIS A 197 21.77 -21.53 -1.84
N ARG A 198 21.40 -20.35 -2.34
CA ARG A 198 22.16 -19.11 -2.08
C ARG A 198 22.19 -18.78 -0.57
N MET A 199 21.06 -18.91 0.11
CA MET A 199 21.01 -18.75 1.57
C MET A 199 21.94 -19.74 2.29
N ALA A 200 22.06 -20.97 1.78
CA ALA A 200 22.96 -21.97 2.37
C ALA A 200 24.45 -21.68 2.10
N GLU A 201 24.76 -20.98 1.00
CA GLU A 201 26.12 -20.48 0.71
C GLU A 201 26.47 -19.26 1.55
N GLU A 202 25.50 -18.37 1.79
CA GLU A 202 25.67 -17.17 2.62
C GLU A 202 25.80 -17.53 4.12
N GLU A 203 25.13 -18.60 4.57
CA GLU A 203 25.18 -19.09 5.96
C GLU A 203 25.78 -20.50 6.06
N PRO A 204 27.08 -20.68 5.82
CA PRO A 204 27.71 -22.02 5.80
C PRO A 204 27.72 -22.73 7.15
N ASP A 205 27.56 -22.02 8.24
CA ASP A 205 27.52 -22.59 9.60
C ASP A 205 26.13 -22.98 10.07
N ASN A 206 25.09 -22.70 9.28
CA ASN A 206 23.72 -23.04 9.62
C ASN A 206 23.42 -24.54 9.42
N ALA A 207 23.55 -25.32 10.52
CA ALA A 207 23.32 -26.76 10.50
C ALA A 207 21.88 -27.13 10.17
N TYR A 208 20.90 -26.33 10.59
CA TYR A 208 19.49 -26.57 10.29
C TYR A 208 19.21 -26.52 8.79
N LEU A 209 19.71 -25.49 8.12
CA LEU A 209 19.53 -25.30 6.68
C LEU A 209 20.18 -26.41 5.86
N LYS A 210 21.39 -26.85 6.23
CA LYS A 210 22.05 -27.99 5.57
C LYS A 210 21.27 -29.29 5.74
N ASN A 211 20.81 -29.58 6.94
CA ASN A 211 20.01 -30.78 7.23
C ASN A 211 18.69 -30.77 6.45
N ALA A 212 18.00 -29.63 6.40
CA ALA A 212 16.76 -29.46 5.64
C ALA A 212 16.97 -29.68 4.14
N LEU A 213 18.03 -29.14 3.54
CA LEU A 213 18.39 -29.36 2.14
C LEU A 213 18.69 -30.83 1.82
N GLU A 214 19.46 -31.50 2.68
CA GLU A 214 19.76 -32.93 2.50
C GLU A 214 18.49 -33.78 2.57
N ASN A 215 17.63 -33.54 3.56
CA ASN A 215 16.38 -34.27 3.74
C ASN A 215 15.42 -34.02 2.58
N ARG A 216 15.30 -32.77 2.10
CA ARG A 216 14.52 -32.45 0.91
C ARG A 216 15.03 -33.16 -0.34
N THR A 217 16.33 -33.19 -0.53
CA THR A 217 16.97 -33.90 -1.66
C THR A 217 16.67 -35.41 -1.61
N LYS A 218 16.76 -36.02 -0.42
CA LYS A 218 16.40 -37.41 -0.20
C LYS A 218 14.92 -37.69 -0.51
N LEU A 219 14.03 -36.79 -0.07
CA LEU A 219 12.59 -36.89 -0.33
C LEU A 219 12.27 -36.82 -1.84
N ILE A 220 12.86 -35.84 -2.56
CA ILE A 220 12.64 -35.70 -4.01
C ILE A 220 13.14 -36.93 -4.75
N LYS A 221 14.31 -37.49 -4.42
CA LYS A 221 14.84 -38.70 -5.01
C LYS A 221 13.90 -39.88 -4.77
N HIS A 222 13.37 -40.01 -3.56
CA HIS A 222 12.42 -41.08 -3.21
C HIS A 222 11.08 -40.89 -3.94
N ALA A 223 10.54 -39.68 -3.97
CA ALA A 223 9.31 -39.35 -4.68
C ALA A 223 9.39 -39.70 -6.18
N ASN A 224 10.52 -39.38 -6.82
CA ASN A 224 10.76 -39.69 -8.22
C ASN A 224 10.90 -41.21 -8.47
N ALA A 225 11.41 -41.98 -7.51
CA ALA A 225 11.62 -43.42 -7.66
C ALA A 225 10.38 -44.25 -7.33
N TYR A 226 9.59 -43.87 -6.34
CA TYR A 226 8.55 -44.69 -5.72
C TYR A 226 7.17 -44.03 -5.65
N GLY A 227 7.06 -42.70 -5.95
CA GLY A 227 5.85 -41.92 -5.76
C GLY A 227 5.63 -41.50 -4.31
N LEU A 228 4.62 -40.65 -4.09
CA LEU A 228 4.25 -40.09 -2.77
C LEU A 228 2.81 -40.43 -2.36
N GLU A 229 2.17 -41.43 -3.00
CA GLU A 229 0.75 -41.74 -2.77
C GLU A 229 0.39 -41.96 -1.29
N ASP A 230 1.26 -42.67 -0.56
CA ASP A 230 1.04 -42.94 0.87
C ASP A 230 1.31 -41.72 1.74
N PHE A 231 2.14 -40.79 1.27
CA PHE A 231 2.49 -39.57 1.97
C PHE A 231 1.38 -38.51 1.85
N ASP A 232 0.81 -38.33 0.66
CA ASP A 232 -0.33 -37.45 0.42
C ASP A 232 -1.56 -37.85 1.25
N LYS A 233 -1.81 -39.14 1.42
CA LYS A 233 -2.92 -39.67 2.23
C LYS A 233 -2.68 -39.50 3.74
N ALA A 234 -1.46 -39.66 4.18
CA ALA A 234 -1.12 -39.54 5.61
C ALA A 234 -1.13 -38.11 6.12
N GLU A 235 -0.84 -37.14 5.27
CA GLU A 235 -0.57 -35.76 5.68
C GLU A 235 -1.72 -34.81 5.38
N GLY A 236 -2.56 -35.06 4.36
CA GLY A 236 -3.68 -34.17 3.99
C GLY A 236 -3.26 -32.71 3.71
N VAL A 237 -1.96 -32.51 3.46
CA VAL A 237 -1.36 -31.19 3.32
C VAL A 237 -1.49 -30.73 1.87
N GLN A 238 -2.57 -30.03 1.57
CA GLN A 238 -2.63 -29.20 0.37
C GLN A 238 -1.85 -27.92 0.64
N ILE A 239 -0.74 -27.73 -0.06
CA ILE A 239 -0.06 -26.45 -0.08
C ILE A 239 -0.85 -25.51 -0.98
N ASP A 240 -1.29 -24.38 -0.44
CA ASP A 240 -2.11 -23.42 -1.17
C ASP A 240 -1.42 -22.98 -2.48
N GLY A 241 -2.10 -23.17 -3.60
CA GLY A 241 -1.61 -22.83 -4.94
C GLY A 241 -1.06 -24.00 -5.75
N PHE A 242 -0.97 -25.23 -5.18
CA PHE A 242 -0.53 -26.44 -5.88
C PHE A 242 -1.59 -27.53 -5.75
N GLY A 243 -1.73 -28.36 -6.78
CA GLY A 243 -2.74 -29.41 -6.84
C GLY A 243 -2.50 -30.53 -5.83
N ASN A 244 -1.23 -30.93 -5.69
CA ASN A 244 -0.80 -31.96 -4.74
C ASN A 244 0.65 -31.70 -4.30
N TYR A 245 1.11 -32.45 -3.30
CA TYR A 245 2.44 -32.29 -2.73
C TYR A 245 3.58 -32.71 -3.69
N PHE A 246 3.31 -33.68 -4.57
CA PHE A 246 4.27 -34.08 -5.59
C PHE A 246 4.51 -32.98 -6.63
N ASP A 247 3.46 -32.33 -7.14
CA ASP A 247 3.56 -31.22 -8.06
C ASP A 247 4.28 -30.02 -7.42
N TYR A 248 4.04 -29.78 -6.13
CA TYR A 248 4.78 -28.78 -5.36
C TYR A 248 6.29 -29.08 -5.31
N LEU A 249 6.69 -30.30 -4.98
CA LEU A 249 8.11 -30.66 -4.93
C LEU A 249 8.81 -30.55 -6.30
N GLN A 250 8.06 -30.81 -7.39
CA GLN A 250 8.58 -30.69 -8.76
C GLN A 250 8.61 -29.24 -9.28
N SER A 251 7.85 -28.34 -8.69
CA SER A 251 7.70 -26.95 -9.17
C SER A 251 8.96 -26.09 -9.02
N GLY A 252 9.97 -26.54 -8.27
CA GLY A 252 11.15 -25.75 -7.98
C GLY A 252 10.93 -24.61 -6.98
N HIS A 253 9.77 -24.60 -6.31
CA HIS A 253 9.43 -23.64 -5.27
C HIS A 253 9.53 -24.27 -3.88
N VAL A 254 9.78 -23.44 -2.87
CA VAL A 254 9.88 -23.82 -1.46
C VAL A 254 9.02 -22.90 -0.63
N GLU A 255 8.09 -23.49 0.14
CA GLU A 255 7.28 -22.75 1.11
C GLU A 255 8.08 -22.55 2.39
N PHE A 256 8.13 -21.31 2.85
CA PHE A 256 8.69 -20.91 4.13
C PHE A 256 7.54 -20.47 5.02
N LEU A 257 7.50 -20.99 6.24
CA LEU A 257 6.63 -20.52 7.31
C LEU A 257 7.51 -19.95 8.42
N GLU A 258 7.41 -18.66 8.66
CA GLU A 258 8.17 -17.95 9.69
C GLU A 258 7.25 -17.65 10.87
N PHE A 259 7.47 -18.34 11.97
CA PHE A 259 6.73 -18.19 13.23
C PHE A 259 7.42 -17.19 14.16
N TRP A 260 6.63 -16.28 14.71
CA TRP A 260 7.04 -15.31 15.72
C TRP A 260 6.12 -15.40 16.93
N GLY A 261 6.65 -15.77 18.07
CA GLY A 261 5.85 -15.83 19.29
C GLY A 261 6.37 -16.84 20.32
N ASP A 262 5.49 -17.21 21.23
CA ASP A 262 5.76 -18.19 22.25
C ASP A 262 5.38 -19.58 21.76
N MET A 263 6.25 -20.56 21.96
CA MET A 263 6.01 -21.96 21.64
C MET A 263 5.77 -22.77 22.90
N TYR A 264 4.80 -23.65 22.85
CA TYR A 264 4.53 -24.61 23.91
C TYR A 264 4.45 -26.01 23.32
N ASP A 265 5.37 -26.87 23.73
CA ASP A 265 5.34 -28.28 23.38
C ASP A 265 4.41 -29.05 24.33
N LYS A 266 3.32 -29.59 23.79
CA LYS A 266 2.34 -30.37 24.57
C LYS A 266 2.87 -31.71 25.05
N GLN A 267 3.89 -32.28 24.39
CA GLN A 267 4.45 -33.59 24.75
C GLN A 267 5.48 -33.50 25.83
N THR A 268 6.41 -32.56 25.71
CA THR A 268 7.49 -32.34 26.71
C THR A 268 7.06 -31.41 27.83
N GLY A 269 6.02 -30.58 27.62
CA GLY A 269 5.62 -29.52 28.55
C GLY A 269 6.57 -28.34 28.57
N GLU A 270 7.50 -28.25 27.63
CA GLU A 270 8.43 -27.14 27.51
C GLU A 270 7.77 -25.88 26.96
N TYR A 271 8.01 -24.78 27.68
CA TYR A 271 7.59 -23.44 27.25
C TYR A 271 8.81 -22.63 26.82
N GLN A 272 8.77 -22.15 25.59
CA GLN A 272 9.83 -21.34 24.98
C GLN A 272 9.26 -19.98 24.63
N LYS A 273 9.76 -18.94 25.31
CA LYS A 273 9.26 -17.57 25.16
C LYS A 273 9.97 -16.82 24.04
N GLY A 274 9.21 -16.12 23.21
CA GLY A 274 9.73 -15.16 22.23
C GLY A 274 10.69 -15.80 21.22
N ILE A 275 10.20 -16.75 20.40
CA ILE A 275 11.01 -17.47 19.42
C ILE A 275 10.67 -17.02 18.02
N VAL A 276 11.70 -16.97 17.17
CA VAL A 276 11.59 -16.96 15.71
C VAL A 276 11.94 -18.36 15.22
N CYS A 277 11.00 -19.01 14.57
CA CYS A 277 11.21 -20.33 14.00
C CYS A 277 10.78 -20.33 12.53
N THR A 278 11.73 -20.57 11.64
CA THR A 278 11.47 -20.67 10.20
C THR A 278 11.48 -22.13 9.79
N VAL A 279 10.41 -22.55 9.13
CA VAL A 279 10.17 -23.93 8.69
C VAL A 279 10.01 -23.96 7.18
N ILE A 280 10.61 -24.94 6.53
CA ILE A 280 10.39 -25.21 5.11
C ILE A 280 9.57 -26.49 4.90
N ASP A 281 8.79 -26.48 3.81
CA ASP A 281 7.97 -27.61 3.36
C ASP A 281 7.05 -28.18 4.48
N ARG A 282 6.81 -27.41 5.54
CA ARG A 282 6.05 -27.80 6.75
C ARG A 282 6.65 -28.97 7.54
N MET A 283 7.93 -29.26 7.32
CA MET A 283 8.58 -30.44 7.91
C MET A 283 9.89 -30.16 8.61
N TRP A 284 10.69 -29.23 8.13
CA TRP A 284 12.05 -29.01 8.62
C TRP A 284 12.29 -27.58 9.08
N VAL A 285 12.91 -27.46 10.23
CA VAL A 285 13.36 -26.17 10.76
C VAL A 285 14.62 -25.75 10.02
N VAL A 286 14.68 -24.51 9.55
CA VAL A 286 15.86 -23.88 8.91
C VAL A 286 16.50 -22.85 9.79
N ARG A 287 15.73 -22.23 10.69
CA ARG A 287 16.19 -21.20 11.62
C ARG A 287 15.38 -21.28 12.90
N LYS A 288 16.07 -21.23 14.03
CA LYS A 288 15.45 -21.14 15.34
C LYS A 288 16.28 -20.22 16.23
N GLU A 289 15.72 -19.09 16.61
CA GLU A 289 16.39 -18.07 17.39
C GLU A 289 15.42 -17.43 18.40
N SER A 290 15.97 -16.84 19.44
CA SER A 290 15.17 -16.01 20.33
C SER A 290 14.97 -14.62 19.73
N ILE A 291 13.78 -14.04 19.87
CA ILE A 291 13.53 -12.65 19.48
C ILE A 291 14.52 -11.75 20.24
N PRO A 292 15.27 -10.89 19.53
CA PRO A 292 16.21 -9.99 20.19
C PRO A 292 15.52 -9.16 21.28
N SER A 293 16.13 -9.07 22.45
CA SER A 293 15.54 -8.42 23.63
C SER A 293 15.16 -6.95 23.38
N TRP A 294 15.87 -6.29 22.47
CA TRP A 294 15.62 -4.90 22.13
C TRP A 294 14.36 -4.69 21.26
N LEU A 295 13.92 -5.70 20.52
CA LEU A 295 12.67 -5.67 19.77
C LEU A 295 11.45 -5.77 20.68
N GLY A 296 11.56 -6.49 21.78
CA GLY A 296 10.48 -6.73 22.74
C GLY A 296 9.30 -7.54 22.19
N SER A 297 9.05 -7.49 20.89
CA SER A 297 8.02 -8.26 20.16
C SER A 297 8.42 -8.39 18.69
N ALA A 298 7.69 -9.21 17.92
CA ALA A 298 7.90 -9.33 16.48
C ALA A 298 7.80 -7.96 15.79
N PRO A 299 8.75 -7.61 14.90
CA PRO A 299 8.75 -6.34 14.18
C PRO A 299 7.75 -6.35 13.01
N ILE A 300 6.53 -6.78 13.29
CA ILE A 300 5.43 -6.87 12.35
C ILE A 300 4.34 -5.94 12.81
N TYR A 301 3.95 -5.02 11.95
CA TYR A 301 2.98 -3.97 12.24
C TYR A 301 1.71 -4.20 11.44
N HIS A 302 0.58 -3.84 12.02
CA HIS A 302 -0.75 -4.05 11.46
C HIS A 302 -1.62 -2.83 11.66
N VAL A 303 -2.40 -2.52 10.64
CA VAL A 303 -3.49 -1.54 10.71
C VAL A 303 -4.72 -2.10 10.05
N GLY A 304 -5.89 -1.81 10.61
CA GLY A 304 -7.17 -2.21 10.06
C GLY A 304 -8.08 -1.02 9.77
N TRP A 305 -8.88 -1.12 8.72
CA TRP A 305 -9.80 -0.07 8.31
C TRP A 305 -10.97 0.12 9.28
N ARG A 306 -11.67 -0.99 9.59
CA ARG A 306 -12.80 -1.00 10.52
C ARG A 306 -12.76 -2.27 11.34
N PHE A 307 -12.41 -2.13 12.60
CA PHE A 307 -12.38 -3.24 13.54
C PHE A 307 -13.76 -3.52 14.13
N ARG A 308 -14.02 -4.78 14.37
CA ARG A 308 -14.96 -5.25 15.35
C ARG A 308 -14.19 -5.45 16.66
N PRO A 309 -14.70 -4.94 17.82
CA PRO A 309 -13.91 -4.94 19.06
C PRO A 309 -13.38 -6.30 19.51
N ASP A 310 -14.04 -7.38 19.10
CA ASP A 310 -13.74 -8.77 19.45
C ASP A 310 -12.94 -9.54 18.40
N ASN A 311 -12.48 -8.87 17.34
CA ASN A 311 -11.74 -9.51 16.25
C ASN A 311 -10.73 -8.57 15.62
N LEU A 312 -9.47 -9.01 15.57
CA LEU A 312 -8.37 -8.24 14.99
C LEU A 312 -8.39 -8.20 13.44
N TRP A 313 -9.20 -9.03 12.78
CA TRP A 313 -9.42 -8.88 11.35
C TRP A 313 -10.43 -7.76 11.08
N ALA A 314 -9.96 -6.71 10.45
CA ALA A 314 -10.78 -5.59 10.05
C ALA A 314 -11.57 -5.87 8.76
N MET A 315 -12.58 -5.05 8.51
CA MET A 315 -13.33 -4.98 7.25
C MET A 315 -12.83 -3.80 6.43
N GLY A 316 -12.75 -3.98 5.11
CA GLY A 316 -12.39 -2.92 4.17
C GLY A 316 -13.57 -2.01 3.80
N PRO A 317 -13.30 -0.87 3.17
CA PRO A 317 -14.34 0.03 2.67
C PRO A 317 -15.17 -0.60 1.54
N LEU A 318 -14.58 -1.53 0.79
CA LEU A 318 -15.18 -2.15 -0.39
C LEU A 318 -16.00 -3.40 -0.06
N ASP A 319 -15.78 -4.04 1.09
CA ASP A 319 -16.42 -5.31 1.47
C ASP A 319 -17.96 -5.24 1.40
N ASN A 320 -18.55 -4.13 1.83
CA ASN A 320 -20.00 -3.95 1.82
C ASN A 320 -20.56 -3.51 0.46
N LEU A 321 -19.71 -3.25 -0.53
CA LEU A 321 -20.11 -2.71 -1.83
C LEU A 321 -20.24 -3.79 -2.92
N VAL A 322 -19.71 -4.99 -2.67
CA VAL A 322 -19.74 -6.10 -3.63
C VAL A 322 -21.17 -6.43 -4.07
N GLY A 323 -22.10 -6.50 -3.10
CA GLY A 323 -23.52 -6.76 -3.41
C GLY A 323 -24.17 -5.68 -4.27
N MET A 324 -23.76 -4.41 -4.10
CA MET A 324 -24.23 -3.30 -4.93
C MET A 324 -23.63 -3.37 -6.33
N GLN A 325 -22.33 -3.68 -6.46
CA GLN A 325 -21.68 -3.90 -7.75
C GLN A 325 -22.35 -5.03 -8.52
N TYR A 326 -22.61 -6.16 -7.86
CA TYR A 326 -23.37 -7.26 -8.44
C TYR A 326 -24.73 -6.79 -8.99
N ARG A 327 -25.46 -5.98 -8.22
CA ARG A 327 -26.77 -5.45 -8.64
C ARG A 327 -26.67 -4.51 -9.83
N ILE A 328 -25.65 -3.65 -9.87
CA ILE A 328 -25.38 -2.74 -10.99
C ILE A 328 -25.12 -3.55 -12.26
N ASP A 329 -24.18 -4.50 -12.21
CA ASP A 329 -23.81 -5.32 -13.35
C ASP A 329 -25.00 -6.16 -13.86
N HIS A 330 -25.79 -6.70 -12.93
CA HIS A 330 -27.00 -7.44 -13.29
C HIS A 330 -28.04 -6.56 -14.01
N LEU A 331 -28.30 -5.34 -13.50
CA LEU A 331 -29.23 -4.39 -14.12
C LEU A 331 -28.74 -3.93 -15.49
N GLU A 332 -27.43 -3.66 -15.64
CA GLU A 332 -26.83 -3.27 -16.90
C GLU A 332 -26.96 -4.37 -17.95
N ASN A 333 -26.70 -5.62 -17.57
CA ASN A 333 -26.87 -6.75 -18.48
C ASN A 333 -28.34 -6.97 -18.86
N LEU A 334 -29.28 -6.86 -17.92
CA LEU A 334 -30.71 -6.92 -18.22
C LEU A 334 -31.18 -5.78 -19.13
N LYS A 335 -30.64 -4.57 -18.92
CA LYS A 335 -30.89 -3.41 -19.77
C LYS A 335 -30.39 -3.65 -21.19
N ALA A 336 -29.15 -4.13 -21.33
CA ALA A 336 -28.57 -4.46 -22.63
C ALA A 336 -29.37 -5.55 -23.36
N ASP A 337 -29.75 -6.63 -22.66
CA ASP A 337 -30.62 -7.68 -23.23
C ASP A 337 -31.98 -7.11 -23.66
N ALA A 338 -32.56 -6.20 -22.87
CA ALA A 338 -33.83 -5.55 -23.23
C ALA A 338 -33.70 -4.61 -24.44
N MET A 339 -32.56 -3.92 -24.57
CA MET A 339 -32.27 -3.07 -25.73
C MET A 339 -32.08 -3.91 -26.99
N ASP A 340 -31.35 -5.03 -26.91
CA ASP A 340 -31.18 -5.95 -28.03
C ASP A 340 -32.53 -6.49 -28.51
N LEU A 341 -33.43 -6.86 -27.56
CA LEU A 341 -34.79 -7.29 -27.87
C LEU A 341 -35.70 -6.14 -28.41
N ALA A 342 -35.37 -4.88 -28.10
CA ALA A 342 -36.10 -3.73 -28.66
C ALA A 342 -35.65 -3.39 -30.08
N ILE A 343 -34.36 -3.59 -30.39
CA ILE A 343 -33.78 -3.40 -31.71
C ILE A 343 -34.17 -4.54 -32.66
N HIS A 344 -34.15 -5.77 -32.12
CA HIS A 344 -34.53 -6.99 -32.83
C HIS A 344 -35.68 -7.69 -32.09
N PRO A 345 -36.93 -7.16 -32.22
CA PRO A 345 -38.06 -7.76 -31.50
C PRO A 345 -38.37 -9.16 -32.04
N PRO A 346 -38.71 -10.10 -31.17
CA PRO A 346 -39.21 -11.39 -31.61
C PRO A 346 -40.54 -11.20 -32.36
N LEU A 347 -40.67 -11.87 -33.48
CA LEU A 347 -41.87 -11.86 -34.29
C LEU A 347 -42.82 -12.96 -33.84
N VAL A 348 -44.06 -12.62 -33.62
CA VAL A 348 -45.17 -13.56 -33.46
C VAL A 348 -45.79 -13.82 -34.80
N ILE A 349 -45.60 -15.02 -35.32
CA ILE A 349 -46.15 -15.47 -36.58
C ILE A 349 -47.35 -16.34 -36.30
N SER A 350 -48.51 -15.98 -36.80
CA SER A 350 -49.71 -16.81 -36.73
C SER A 350 -50.24 -17.06 -38.15
N GLY A 351 -50.60 -18.31 -38.42
CA GLY A 351 -51.02 -18.76 -39.76
C GLY A 351 -49.87 -19.24 -40.65
N GLU A 352 -50.15 -19.40 -41.96
CA GLU A 352 -49.14 -19.78 -42.96
C GLU A 352 -48.39 -18.52 -43.45
N VAL A 353 -47.07 -18.50 -43.21
CA VAL A 353 -46.16 -17.45 -43.66
C VAL A 353 -44.96 -18.13 -44.32
N GLU A 354 -44.56 -17.70 -45.50
CA GLU A 354 -43.35 -18.19 -46.13
C GLU A 354 -42.10 -17.92 -45.24
N SER A 355 -41.14 -18.84 -45.29
CA SER A 355 -39.90 -18.66 -44.56
C SER A 355 -39.12 -17.48 -45.08
N PHE A 356 -38.79 -16.50 -44.21
CA PHE A 356 -38.03 -15.32 -44.55
C PHE A 356 -36.85 -15.13 -43.62
N GLU A 357 -35.81 -14.48 -44.10
CA GLU A 357 -34.72 -13.99 -43.24
C GLU A 357 -35.08 -12.62 -42.73
N TYR A 358 -35.05 -12.43 -41.40
CA TYR A 358 -35.34 -11.13 -40.78
C TYR A 358 -34.19 -10.16 -41.04
N GLY A 359 -34.44 -9.08 -41.76
CA GLY A 359 -33.45 -8.07 -42.11
C GLY A 359 -34.02 -6.83 -42.75
N PRO A 360 -33.24 -5.74 -42.84
CA PRO A 360 -33.72 -4.50 -43.50
C PRO A 360 -34.00 -4.71 -44.96
N GLY A 361 -35.20 -4.33 -45.40
CA GLY A 361 -35.61 -4.40 -46.81
C GLY A 361 -36.08 -5.76 -47.30
N VAL A 362 -36.33 -6.72 -46.40
CA VAL A 362 -36.89 -8.03 -46.75
C VAL A 362 -38.39 -7.90 -47.01
N GLU A 363 -38.84 -8.40 -48.16
CA GLU A 363 -40.25 -8.52 -48.48
C GLU A 363 -40.81 -9.83 -47.89
N ILE A 364 -41.87 -9.71 -47.11
CA ILE A 364 -42.48 -10.85 -46.41
C ILE A 364 -43.84 -11.10 -47.05
N HIS A 365 -44.01 -12.28 -47.63
CA HIS A 365 -45.28 -12.73 -48.20
C HIS A 365 -46.15 -13.41 -47.15
N ILE A 366 -47.36 -12.89 -46.93
CA ILE A 366 -48.30 -13.34 -45.94
C ILE A 366 -49.58 -13.79 -46.66
N ASP A 367 -50.07 -15.02 -46.37
CA ASP A 367 -51.35 -15.50 -46.87
C ASP A 367 -52.54 -14.84 -46.15
N GLU A 368 -53.76 -14.97 -46.74
CA GLU A 368 -55.00 -14.30 -46.25
C GLU A 368 -55.30 -14.57 -44.76
N ASN A 369 -54.81 -15.65 -44.16
CA ASN A 369 -54.98 -16.05 -42.75
C ASN A 369 -53.71 -15.87 -41.92
N GLY A 370 -52.61 -15.37 -42.48
CA GLY A 370 -51.35 -15.11 -41.76
C GLY A 370 -51.29 -13.73 -41.14
N SER A 371 -50.62 -13.61 -40.00
CA SER A 371 -50.26 -12.31 -39.45
C SER A 371 -48.90 -12.36 -38.78
N ILE A 372 -48.16 -11.28 -38.92
CA ILE A 372 -46.89 -11.06 -38.25
C ILE A 372 -47.04 -9.86 -37.34
N GLN A 373 -46.75 -10.05 -36.06
CA GLN A 373 -46.77 -8.98 -35.08
C GLN A 373 -45.42 -8.92 -34.36
N GLU A 374 -44.87 -7.74 -34.25
CA GLU A 374 -43.72 -7.52 -33.41
C GLU A 374 -44.14 -7.52 -31.94
N LEU A 375 -43.42 -8.31 -31.12
CA LEU A 375 -43.64 -8.30 -29.69
C LEU A 375 -42.91 -7.10 -29.06
N GLY A 376 -43.51 -5.92 -29.18
CA GLY A 376 -42.96 -4.67 -28.67
C GLY A 376 -42.81 -4.72 -27.16
N LYS A 377 -41.63 -4.38 -26.65
CA LYS A 377 -41.38 -4.19 -25.21
C LYS A 377 -41.43 -2.71 -24.85
N ASN A 378 -41.89 -2.45 -23.63
CA ASN A 378 -42.01 -1.09 -23.11
C ASN A 378 -40.63 -0.55 -22.72
N ALA A 379 -40.15 0.49 -23.42
CA ALA A 379 -38.86 1.15 -23.17
C ALA A 379 -38.76 1.84 -21.79
N GLN A 380 -39.87 1.99 -21.05
CA GLN A 380 -39.87 2.62 -19.71
C GLN A 380 -39.00 1.87 -18.71
N TRP A 381 -38.89 0.55 -18.83
CA TRP A 381 -38.05 -0.26 -17.93
C TRP A 381 -36.55 0.04 -18.07
N VAL A 382 -36.10 0.40 -19.25
CA VAL A 382 -34.71 0.79 -19.53
C VAL A 382 -34.36 2.09 -18.77
N ILE A 383 -35.26 3.09 -18.83
CA ILE A 383 -35.06 4.36 -18.11
C ILE A 383 -35.07 4.16 -16.61
N GLN A 384 -35.95 3.28 -16.10
CA GLN A 384 -35.98 2.96 -14.66
C GLN A 384 -34.69 2.24 -14.22
N ALA A 385 -34.15 1.35 -15.05
CA ALA A 385 -32.88 0.68 -14.76
C ALA A 385 -31.71 1.67 -14.69
N ASP A 386 -31.63 2.64 -15.61
CA ASP A 386 -30.60 3.69 -15.59
C ASP A 386 -30.67 4.57 -14.33
N ASN A 387 -31.87 4.94 -13.92
CA ASN A 387 -32.08 5.70 -12.68
C ASN A 387 -31.65 4.90 -11.45
N GLU A 388 -31.97 3.61 -11.39
CA GLU A 388 -31.57 2.73 -10.29
C GLU A 388 -30.05 2.52 -10.27
N ILE A 389 -29.41 2.30 -11.41
CA ILE A 389 -27.96 2.18 -11.51
C ILE A 389 -27.29 3.46 -11.01
N SER A 390 -27.71 4.63 -11.48
CA SER A 390 -27.17 5.92 -11.05
C SER A 390 -27.32 6.15 -9.54
N PHE A 391 -28.45 5.72 -8.96
CA PHE A 391 -28.71 5.82 -7.54
C PHE A 391 -27.82 4.85 -6.72
N LEU A 392 -27.63 3.63 -7.20
CA LEU A 392 -26.73 2.66 -6.58
C LEU A 392 -25.27 3.14 -6.61
N GLU A 393 -24.82 3.72 -7.73
CA GLU A 393 -23.49 4.29 -7.83
C GLU A 393 -23.23 5.41 -6.81
N GLN A 394 -24.19 6.32 -6.65
CA GLN A 394 -24.08 7.39 -5.66
C GLN A 394 -24.04 6.85 -4.21
N ARG A 395 -24.83 5.83 -3.93
CA ARG A 395 -24.79 5.16 -2.61
C ARG A 395 -23.46 4.46 -2.37
N MET A 396 -22.89 3.80 -3.38
CA MET A 396 -21.59 3.15 -3.26
C MET A 396 -20.51 4.17 -2.90
N GLU A 397 -20.46 5.31 -3.57
CA GLU A 397 -19.53 6.39 -3.27
C GLU A 397 -19.68 6.90 -1.82
N MET A 398 -20.92 7.09 -1.38
CA MET A 398 -21.20 7.54 -0.02
C MET A 398 -20.80 6.51 1.05
N TYR A 399 -21.08 5.23 0.83
CA TYR A 399 -20.74 4.16 1.78
C TYR A 399 -19.23 3.85 1.81
N ALA A 400 -18.53 4.05 0.71
CA ALA A 400 -17.07 3.95 0.67
C ALA A 400 -16.36 5.08 1.45
N GLY A 401 -17.07 6.14 1.81
CA GLY A 401 -16.47 7.35 2.38
C GLY A 401 -15.70 8.19 1.36
N ALA A 402 -16.02 8.03 0.08
CA ALA A 402 -15.48 8.78 -1.04
C ALA A 402 -16.60 9.52 -1.80
N PRO A 403 -17.32 10.45 -1.17
CA PRO A 403 -18.37 11.19 -1.86
C PRO A 403 -17.80 12.06 -2.98
N ARG A 404 -18.63 12.33 -3.99
CA ARG A 404 -18.23 13.09 -5.20
C ARG A 404 -17.64 14.45 -4.88
N GLU A 405 -18.14 15.10 -3.85
CA GLU A 405 -17.66 16.41 -3.38
C GLU A 405 -16.21 16.33 -2.85
N ALA A 406 -15.85 15.25 -2.16
CA ALA A 406 -14.48 15.04 -1.69
C ALA A 406 -13.52 14.69 -2.85
N MET A 407 -14.05 14.17 -3.97
CA MET A 407 -13.32 13.88 -5.19
C MET A 407 -13.24 15.09 -6.16
N GLY A 408 -13.75 16.27 -5.76
CA GLY A 408 -13.79 17.47 -6.60
C GLY A 408 -14.85 17.43 -7.71
N LEU A 409 -15.74 16.45 -7.70
CA LEU A 409 -16.83 16.34 -8.67
C LEU A 409 -18.05 17.12 -8.19
N ARG A 410 -18.55 18.00 -9.04
CA ARG A 410 -19.73 18.82 -8.72
C ARG A 410 -20.98 17.96 -8.70
N THR A 411 -21.70 17.94 -7.57
CA THR A 411 -23.01 17.29 -7.47
C THR A 411 -24.05 18.14 -8.21
N PRO A 412 -24.87 17.57 -9.09
CA PRO A 412 -25.96 18.32 -9.73
C PRO A 412 -27.01 18.71 -8.68
N GLY A 413 -27.38 19.99 -8.69
CA GLY A 413 -28.38 20.60 -7.79
C GLY A 413 -27.95 21.99 -7.33
N GLU A 414 -28.94 22.85 -7.02
CA GLU A 414 -28.72 24.17 -6.38
C GLU A 414 -28.40 23.98 -4.91
N LYS A 415 -27.16 23.69 -4.57
CA LYS A 415 -26.66 23.69 -3.18
C LYS A 415 -25.95 25.01 -2.92
N THR A 416 -26.15 25.58 -1.74
CA THR A 416 -25.40 26.76 -1.33
C THR A 416 -23.92 26.38 -1.12
N ALA A 417 -23.01 27.33 -1.35
CA ALA A 417 -21.57 27.13 -1.11
C ALA A 417 -21.28 26.64 0.31
N PHE A 418 -22.08 27.05 1.28
CA PHE A 418 -21.98 26.64 2.68
C PHE A 418 -22.38 25.16 2.90
N GLU A 419 -23.45 24.68 2.25
CA GLU A 419 -23.87 23.26 2.33
C GLU A 419 -22.85 22.33 1.68
N VAL A 420 -22.29 22.73 0.51
CA VAL A 420 -21.22 21.97 -0.14
C VAL A 420 -19.98 21.90 0.75
N GLN A 421 -19.63 22.99 1.42
CA GLN A 421 -18.50 23.04 2.33
C GLN A 421 -18.74 22.21 3.60
N GLN A 422 -19.94 22.19 4.17
CA GLN A 422 -20.27 21.32 5.30
C GLN A 422 -20.24 19.82 4.93
N LEU A 423 -20.77 19.45 3.77
CA LEU A 423 -20.75 18.07 3.29
C LEU A 423 -19.32 17.60 2.99
N SER A 424 -18.51 18.44 2.35
CA SER A 424 -17.08 18.19 2.13
C SER A 424 -16.32 18.02 3.44
N ASN A 425 -16.58 18.87 4.43
CA ASN A 425 -15.95 18.77 5.75
C ASN A 425 -16.37 17.52 6.52
N ALA A 426 -17.61 17.06 6.39
CA ALA A 426 -18.08 15.84 7.07
C ALA A 426 -17.47 14.58 6.44
N ALA A 427 -17.40 14.51 5.11
CA ALA A 427 -16.75 13.43 4.39
C ALA A 427 -15.23 13.39 4.66
N SER A 428 -14.61 14.56 4.73
CA SER A 428 -13.20 14.71 5.01
C SER A 428 -12.82 14.22 6.42
N ARG A 429 -13.73 14.21 7.40
CA ARG A 429 -13.44 13.72 8.76
C ARG A 429 -13.20 12.21 8.81
N ILE A 430 -14.02 11.40 8.14
CA ILE A 430 -13.83 9.94 8.08
C ILE A 430 -12.51 9.63 7.37
N PHE A 431 -12.28 10.32 6.27
CA PHE A 431 -11.03 10.21 5.52
C PHE A 431 -9.80 10.54 6.38
N GLN A 432 -9.83 11.68 7.08
CA GLN A 432 -8.75 12.10 7.98
C GLN A 432 -8.52 11.12 9.13
N GLU A 433 -9.60 10.58 9.72
CA GLU A 433 -9.50 9.57 10.77
C GLU A 433 -8.76 8.33 10.26
N LYS A 434 -9.13 7.81 9.09
CA LYS A 434 -8.51 6.61 8.51
C LYS A 434 -7.04 6.80 8.16
N ILE A 435 -6.70 7.95 7.58
CA ILE A 435 -5.30 8.29 7.31
C ILE A 435 -4.50 8.43 8.61
N THR A 436 -5.05 9.13 9.60
CA THR A 436 -4.39 9.31 10.89
C THR A 436 -4.18 7.96 11.59
N THR A 437 -5.15 7.05 11.51
CA THR A 437 -5.00 5.68 12.03
C THR A 437 -3.89 4.94 11.30
N PHE A 438 -3.83 5.03 9.98
CA PHE A 438 -2.77 4.43 9.16
C PHE A 438 -1.38 5.00 9.51
N GLU A 439 -1.27 6.30 9.71
CA GLU A 439 -0.02 6.94 10.14
C GLU A 439 0.44 6.47 11.53
N ILE A 440 -0.48 6.45 12.51
CA ILE A 440 -0.13 6.16 13.91
C ILE A 440 0.11 4.67 14.13
N GLU A 441 -0.73 3.80 13.57
CA GLU A 441 -0.67 2.37 13.87
C GLU A 441 0.29 1.61 12.97
N LEU A 442 0.56 2.09 11.75
CA LEU A 442 1.43 1.40 10.80
C LEU A 442 2.72 2.15 10.51
N LEU A 443 2.65 3.39 10.03
CA LEU A 443 3.83 4.11 9.56
C LEU A 443 4.74 4.56 10.71
N GLU A 444 4.20 5.09 11.80
CA GLU A 444 5.01 5.56 12.95
C GLU A 444 5.82 4.40 13.57
N PRO A 445 5.23 3.25 13.92
CA PRO A 445 5.99 2.11 14.43
C PRO A 445 7.00 1.55 13.43
N LEU A 446 6.63 1.47 12.15
CA LEU A 446 7.51 0.98 11.09
C LEU A 446 8.75 1.87 10.94
N LEU A 447 8.59 3.18 10.83
CA LEU A 447 9.68 4.15 10.69
C LEU A 447 10.60 4.16 11.90
N ASN A 448 10.05 4.04 13.11
CA ASN A 448 10.83 3.94 14.33
C ASN A 448 11.60 2.61 14.41
N SER A 449 11.03 1.51 13.93
CA SER A 449 11.72 0.25 13.79
C SER A 449 12.85 0.31 12.77
N MET A 450 12.63 0.96 11.62
CA MET A 450 13.65 1.20 10.60
C MET A 450 14.83 2.01 11.17
N LEU A 451 14.53 3.07 11.92
CA LEU A 451 15.56 3.89 12.57
C LEU A 451 16.35 3.08 13.62
N GLU A 452 15.66 2.30 14.47
CA GLU A 452 16.31 1.50 15.49
C GLU A 452 17.19 0.38 14.88
N THR A 453 16.70 -0.25 13.83
CA THR A 453 17.46 -1.24 13.06
C THR A 453 18.71 -0.62 12.42
N SER A 454 18.60 0.60 11.90
CA SER A 454 19.75 1.34 11.39
C SER A 454 20.78 1.66 12.46
N ARG A 455 20.34 2.14 13.62
CA ARG A 455 21.24 2.44 14.77
C ARG A 455 22.07 1.23 15.19
N ARG A 456 21.52 0.02 15.06
CA ARG A 456 22.22 -1.20 15.47
C ARG A 456 23.17 -1.76 14.44
N ASN A 457 22.80 -1.64 13.16
CA ASN A 457 23.52 -2.26 12.05
C ASN A 457 24.43 -1.28 11.27
N LEU A 458 24.42 0.01 11.62
CA LEU A 458 25.30 0.99 10.99
C LEU A 458 26.71 0.89 11.61
N ASP A 459 27.63 0.31 10.85
CA ASP A 459 29.04 0.14 11.28
C ASP A 459 29.97 1.20 10.68
N HIS A 460 29.53 1.90 9.64
CA HIS A 460 30.29 2.90 8.91
C HIS A 460 29.55 4.23 8.86
N ASN A 461 30.29 5.33 8.64
CA ASN A 461 29.68 6.62 8.40
C ASN A 461 28.92 6.60 7.05
N ASP A 462 27.73 7.15 7.05
CA ASP A 462 26.90 7.26 5.86
C ASP A 462 26.91 8.70 5.34
N ILE A 463 26.97 8.88 4.03
CA ILE A 463 26.97 10.20 3.39
C ILE A 463 25.57 10.49 2.89
N VAL A 464 24.92 11.44 3.53
CA VAL A 464 23.55 11.82 3.22
C VAL A 464 23.51 13.18 2.55
N ARG A 465 22.73 13.27 1.49
CA ARG A 465 22.46 14.52 0.80
C ARG A 465 21.45 15.34 1.56
N VAL A 466 21.85 16.50 2.04
CA VAL A 466 21.00 17.44 2.77
C VAL A 466 20.88 18.75 1.98
N MET A 467 19.70 19.34 1.98
CA MET A 467 19.52 20.68 1.44
C MET A 467 19.86 21.68 2.54
N ASP A 468 20.82 22.55 2.30
CA ASP A 468 21.17 23.61 3.25
C ASP A 468 20.05 24.65 3.26
N ASP A 469 19.43 24.84 4.43
CA ASP A 469 18.31 25.78 4.63
C ASP A 469 18.69 27.23 4.36
N ASP A 470 19.98 27.59 4.54
CA ASP A 470 20.42 29.00 4.42
C ASP A 470 20.82 29.36 2.98
N LEU A 471 21.33 28.43 2.20
CA LEU A 471 21.88 28.70 0.87
C LEU A 471 21.07 28.07 -0.27
N GLY A 472 20.14 27.14 0.03
CA GLY A 472 19.41 26.37 -1.00
C GLY A 472 20.33 25.46 -1.84
N VAL A 473 21.56 25.25 -1.39
CA VAL A 473 22.57 24.42 -2.04
C VAL A 473 22.53 23.04 -1.41
N THR A 474 22.68 22.02 -2.23
CA THR A 474 22.81 20.66 -1.76
C THR A 474 24.18 20.44 -1.14
N THR A 475 24.21 20.17 0.16
CA THR A 475 25.43 19.78 0.89
C THR A 475 25.39 18.29 1.20
N PHE A 476 26.56 17.67 1.31
CA PHE A 476 26.67 16.29 1.77
C PHE A 476 27.05 16.30 3.23
N LEU A 477 26.26 15.62 4.04
CA LEU A 477 26.50 15.44 5.46
C LEU A 477 26.96 14.01 5.70
N GLU A 478 28.14 13.89 6.30
CA GLU A 478 28.62 12.61 6.80
C GLU A 478 28.00 12.35 8.17
N LEU A 479 27.22 11.28 8.27
CA LEU A 479 26.49 10.90 9.48
C LEU A 479 27.10 9.65 10.09
N SER A 480 27.44 9.75 11.36
CA SER A 480 27.86 8.61 12.18
C SER A 480 26.69 7.99 12.93
N LYS A 481 26.91 6.80 13.47
CA LYS A 481 25.95 6.13 14.37
C LYS A 481 25.55 7.00 15.56
N GLU A 482 26.49 7.81 16.09
CA GLU A 482 26.26 8.69 17.25
C GLU A 482 25.29 9.82 16.94
N ASP A 483 25.32 10.34 15.69
CA ASP A 483 24.45 11.42 15.25
C ASP A 483 22.97 11.02 15.17
N ILE A 484 22.72 9.74 14.83
CA ILE A 484 21.36 9.19 14.77
C ILE A 484 20.92 8.52 16.07
N THR A 485 21.80 8.43 17.09
CA THR A 485 21.47 7.86 18.39
C THR A 485 20.86 8.92 19.28
N ALA A 486 19.56 8.88 19.46
CA ALA A 486 18.79 9.76 20.33
C ALA A 486 17.52 9.06 20.79
N SER A 487 17.01 9.43 21.98
CA SER A 487 15.74 8.90 22.50
C SER A 487 14.60 9.79 22.04
N GLY A 488 13.67 9.24 21.29
CA GLY A 488 12.56 10.00 20.74
C GLY A 488 11.73 9.16 19.79
N LYS A 489 10.83 9.82 19.06
CA LYS A 489 9.99 9.23 18.04
C LYS A 489 10.10 9.98 16.72
N LEU A 490 10.19 9.23 15.65
CA LEU A 490 10.01 9.75 14.30
C LEU A 490 8.53 9.65 13.94
N ARG A 491 7.93 10.77 13.58
CA ARG A 491 6.52 10.87 13.24
C ARG A 491 6.32 11.29 11.79
N PRO A 492 5.48 10.58 11.03
CA PRO A 492 4.97 11.12 9.77
C PRO A 492 4.00 12.27 10.09
N ILE A 493 4.12 13.38 9.37
CA ILE A 493 3.28 14.57 9.56
C ILE A 493 2.41 14.89 8.35
N GLY A 494 2.42 14.05 7.32
CA GLY A 494 1.77 14.32 6.05
C GLY A 494 0.30 14.69 6.17
N ALA A 495 -0.52 13.78 6.67
CA ALA A 495 -1.98 13.98 6.72
C ALA A 495 -2.41 15.00 7.77
N ARG A 496 -1.79 14.96 8.96
CA ARG A 496 -2.14 15.89 10.06
C ARG A 496 -1.74 17.32 9.75
N HIS A 497 -0.56 17.48 9.15
CA HIS A 497 -0.02 18.80 8.83
C HIS A 497 -0.86 19.47 7.73
N PHE A 498 -1.19 18.73 6.68
CA PHE A 498 -2.01 19.24 5.58
C PHE A 498 -3.41 19.66 6.03
N ALA A 499 -4.09 18.83 6.82
CA ALA A 499 -5.41 19.16 7.35
C ALA A 499 -5.38 20.37 8.32
N ALA A 500 -4.40 20.39 9.22
CA ALA A 500 -4.23 21.48 10.17
C ALA A 500 -3.83 22.78 9.47
N GLN A 501 -2.94 22.75 8.49
CA GLN A 501 -2.50 23.91 7.72
C GLN A 501 -3.64 24.51 6.90
N SER A 502 -4.39 23.69 6.20
CA SER A 502 -5.54 24.13 5.41
C SER A 502 -6.58 24.86 6.28
N GLN A 503 -6.88 24.31 7.45
CA GLN A 503 -7.83 24.91 8.38
C GLN A 503 -7.27 26.17 9.07
N LEU A 504 -5.98 26.16 9.42
CA LEU A 504 -5.30 27.33 9.98
C LEU A 504 -5.26 28.47 8.98
N MET A 505 -4.99 28.20 7.70
CA MET A 505 -4.99 29.22 6.64
C MET A 505 -6.37 29.83 6.45
N GLN A 506 -7.43 29.02 6.38
CA GLN A 506 -8.81 29.50 6.29
C GLN A 506 -9.18 30.37 7.50
N ASN A 507 -8.83 29.93 8.70
CA ASN A 507 -9.05 30.70 9.94
C ASN A 507 -8.24 31.98 9.95
N LEU A 508 -6.98 31.95 9.52
CA LEU A 508 -6.10 33.09 9.44
C LEU A 508 -6.63 34.13 8.44
N VAL A 509 -7.01 33.69 7.23
CA VAL A 509 -7.62 34.56 6.21
C VAL A 509 -8.95 35.13 6.74
N GLY A 510 -9.74 34.34 7.45
CA GLY A 510 -10.98 34.80 8.11
C GLY A 510 -10.72 35.87 9.16
N VAL A 511 -9.70 35.71 10.00
CA VAL A 511 -9.29 36.71 11.02
C VAL A 511 -8.70 37.96 10.36
N MET A 512 -7.86 37.78 9.34
CA MET A 512 -7.24 38.92 8.61
C MET A 512 -8.27 39.77 7.85
N ASN A 513 -9.36 39.16 7.37
CA ASN A 513 -10.45 39.88 6.71
C ASN A 513 -11.51 40.42 7.68
N SER A 514 -11.37 40.16 8.99
CA SER A 514 -12.30 40.66 10.02
C SER A 514 -11.83 41.99 10.63
N PRO A 515 -12.73 42.77 11.24
CA PRO A 515 -12.35 43.96 11.99
C PRO A 515 -11.35 43.71 13.11
N LEU A 516 -11.23 42.46 13.59
CA LEU A 516 -10.25 42.04 14.59
C LEU A 516 -8.80 42.14 14.09
N ALA A 517 -8.57 42.14 12.78
CA ALA A 517 -7.23 42.26 12.20
C ALA A 517 -6.52 43.55 12.63
N GLN A 518 -7.24 44.66 12.71
CA GLN A 518 -6.68 45.96 13.14
C GLN A 518 -6.26 45.94 14.61
N VAL A 519 -6.96 45.20 15.46
CA VAL A 519 -6.64 45.06 16.90
C VAL A 519 -5.47 44.12 17.12
N LEU A 520 -5.35 43.06 16.30
CA LEU A 520 -4.31 42.04 16.41
C LEU A 520 -3.00 42.41 15.70
N ALA A 521 -3.05 43.31 14.72
CA ALA A 521 -1.87 43.73 13.94
C ALA A 521 -0.66 44.20 14.81
N PRO A 522 -0.84 44.96 15.89
CA PRO A 522 0.28 45.36 16.74
C PRO A 522 0.92 44.20 17.52
N HIS A 523 0.19 43.11 17.71
CA HIS A 523 0.61 41.95 18.50
C HIS A 523 1.07 40.79 17.66
N THR A 524 0.94 40.87 16.32
CA THR A 524 1.35 39.80 15.39
C THR A 524 2.78 40.03 14.90
N SER A 525 3.64 39.01 15.08
CA SER A 525 4.97 39.03 14.47
C SER A 525 4.87 38.80 12.96
N SER A 526 5.15 39.82 12.16
CA SER A 526 5.14 39.74 10.69
C SER A 526 6.11 38.66 10.16
N LYS A 527 7.24 38.46 10.84
CA LYS A 527 8.23 37.41 10.50
C LYS A 527 7.68 36.01 10.70
N GLN A 528 7.00 35.75 11.82
CA GLN A 528 6.40 34.44 12.08
C GLN A 528 5.21 34.18 11.17
N LEU A 529 4.41 35.19 10.86
CA LEU A 529 3.30 35.11 9.94
C LEU A 529 3.78 34.80 8.51
N ALA A 530 4.84 35.50 8.05
CA ALA A 530 5.44 35.24 6.76
C ALA A 530 5.98 33.79 6.65
N LYS A 531 6.68 33.35 7.68
CA LYS A 531 7.20 31.97 7.74
C LYS A 531 6.07 30.92 7.76
N MET A 532 4.99 31.19 8.48
CA MET A 532 3.81 30.34 8.50
C MET A 532 3.12 30.25 7.13
N VAL A 533 3.02 31.39 6.40
CA VAL A 533 2.48 31.42 5.04
C VAL A 533 3.38 30.65 4.08
N GLU A 534 4.69 30.78 4.22
CA GLU A 534 5.68 30.06 3.42
C GLU A 534 5.59 28.54 3.61
N ASP A 535 5.48 28.08 4.86
CA ASP A 535 5.32 26.67 5.20
C ASP A 535 4.00 26.10 4.66
N VAL A 536 2.90 26.87 4.80
CA VAL A 536 1.56 26.45 4.34
C VAL A 536 1.46 26.39 2.82
N MET A 537 2.14 27.30 2.11
CA MET A 537 2.17 27.31 0.65
C MET A 537 3.17 26.29 0.05
N GLY A 538 3.95 25.60 0.88
CA GLY A 538 5.00 24.70 0.42
C GLY A 538 6.18 25.44 -0.25
N LEU A 539 6.33 26.72 0.03
CA LEU A 539 7.35 27.59 -0.55
C LEU A 539 8.62 27.69 0.32
N SER A 540 8.68 26.93 1.41
CA SER A 540 9.83 26.86 2.33
C SER A 540 11.15 26.53 1.61
N ARG A 541 11.08 25.78 0.50
CA ARG A 541 12.22 25.53 -0.41
C ARG A 541 12.84 26.80 -1.01
N PHE A 542 12.02 27.82 -1.24
CA PHE A 542 12.45 29.06 -1.91
C PHE A 542 12.89 30.13 -0.93
N GLN A 543 12.65 29.95 0.38
CA GLN A 543 12.94 30.92 1.43
C GLN A 543 12.59 32.36 1.02
N LEU A 544 11.37 32.54 0.49
CA LEU A 544 10.92 33.81 -0.08
C LEU A 544 10.89 34.95 0.94
N PHE A 545 10.62 34.62 2.21
CA PHE A 545 10.48 35.60 3.28
C PHE A 545 11.72 35.64 4.18
N LYS A 546 12.79 36.27 3.70
CA LYS A 546 13.98 36.54 4.52
C LYS A 546 13.81 37.86 5.28
N PRO A 547 14.31 37.97 6.52
CA PRO A 547 14.29 39.25 7.24
C PRO A 547 15.18 40.27 6.53
N ASN A 548 14.64 41.46 6.26
CA ASN A 548 15.36 42.59 5.65
C ASN A 548 15.85 42.35 4.20
N VAL A 549 15.14 41.55 3.41
CA VAL A 549 15.49 41.29 1.99
C VAL A 549 15.74 42.57 1.21
N ALA A 550 14.91 43.60 1.40
CA ALA A 550 15.07 44.87 0.71
C ALA A 550 16.43 45.57 1.01
N ILE A 551 16.98 45.39 2.21
CA ILE A 551 18.29 45.93 2.58
C ILE A 551 19.41 45.10 1.93
N PHE A 552 19.29 43.79 1.94
CA PHE A 552 20.27 42.90 1.33
C PHE A 552 20.30 43.06 -0.19
N GLU A 553 19.14 43.10 -0.84
CA GLU A 553 19.06 43.32 -2.30
C GLU A 553 19.60 44.68 -2.71
N GLN A 554 19.36 45.74 -1.93
CA GLN A 554 19.94 47.04 -2.18
C GLN A 554 21.48 47.05 -2.01
N GLN A 555 22.00 46.34 -1.00
CA GLN A 555 23.44 46.21 -0.79
C GLN A 555 24.09 45.39 -1.91
N GLU A 556 23.47 44.34 -2.36
CA GLU A 556 23.97 43.49 -3.42
C GLU A 556 23.91 44.20 -4.78
N THR A 557 22.81 44.92 -5.05
CA THR A 557 22.70 45.78 -6.23
C THR A 557 23.76 46.88 -6.24
N GLN A 558 24.03 47.55 -5.09
CA GLN A 558 25.08 48.53 -4.96
C GLN A 558 26.48 47.91 -5.16
N ARG A 559 26.71 46.68 -4.69
CA ARG A 559 27.96 45.96 -4.88
C ARG A 559 28.16 45.58 -6.36
N LEU A 560 27.12 45.12 -7.03
CA LEU A 560 27.16 44.78 -8.47
C LEU A 560 27.38 46.06 -9.32
N VAL A 561 26.73 47.18 -8.98
CA VAL A 561 26.95 48.47 -9.65
C VAL A 561 28.38 48.95 -9.45
N LYS A 562 28.95 48.83 -8.24
CA LYS A 562 30.36 49.16 -8.00
C LYS A 562 31.33 48.26 -8.80
N GLN A 563 31.08 46.95 -8.82
CA GLN A 563 31.87 46.02 -9.61
C GLN A 563 31.80 46.35 -11.10
N ALA A 564 30.61 46.65 -11.62
CA ALA A 564 30.42 47.03 -13.02
C ALA A 564 31.17 48.37 -13.34
N GLN A 565 31.12 49.35 -12.42
CA GLN A 565 31.88 50.59 -12.57
C GLN A 565 33.41 50.38 -12.51
N GLU A 566 33.90 49.52 -11.63
CA GLU A 566 35.30 49.15 -11.55
C GLU A 566 35.75 48.43 -12.82
N THR A 567 34.92 47.54 -13.38
CA THR A 567 35.23 46.85 -14.64
C THR A 567 35.29 47.82 -15.83
N LEU A 568 34.36 48.77 -15.90
CA LEU A 568 34.35 49.81 -16.93
C LEU A 568 35.56 50.77 -16.79
N MET A 569 35.97 51.13 -15.56
CA MET A 569 37.19 51.93 -15.35
C MET A 569 38.49 51.19 -15.71
N VAL A 570 38.50 49.86 -15.58
CA VAL A 570 39.63 49.03 -16.01
C VAL A 570 39.66 48.92 -17.53
N GLU A 571 38.53 48.80 -18.22
CA GLU A 571 38.46 48.82 -19.68
C GLU A 571 38.82 50.16 -20.28
N ASP A 572 38.44 51.30 -19.67
CA ASP A 572 38.86 52.65 -20.10
C ASP A 572 40.35 52.93 -19.84
N SER A 573 40.98 52.22 -18.88
CA SER A 573 42.41 52.35 -18.62
C SER A 573 43.30 51.51 -19.54
N VAL A 574 42.70 50.61 -20.34
CA VAL A 574 43.40 49.79 -21.36
C VAL A 574 42.95 50.24 -22.75
N SER A 575 43.00 51.54 -23.03
CA SER A 575 43.04 52.04 -24.40
C SER A 575 44.44 51.83 -24.96
N PRO A 576 44.59 51.15 -26.06
CA PRO A 576 45.92 51.00 -26.69
C PRO A 576 46.25 52.30 -27.38
N ASP A 577 47.07 53.07 -26.69
CA ASP A 577 47.80 54.16 -27.31
C ASP A 577 48.87 53.62 -28.24
N GLY A 578 48.95 54.18 -29.38
CA GLY A 578 50.15 53.99 -30.13
C GLY A 578 50.07 53.51 -31.57
N THR A 579 49.56 54.34 -32.44
CA THR A 579 50.14 54.33 -33.79
C THR A 579 50.77 55.69 -34.03
N GLN A 580 52.04 55.79 -33.80
CA GLN A 580 52.92 56.76 -34.51
C GLN A 580 53.72 55.98 -35.55
N MET A 581 53.47 56.42 -36.77
CA MET A 581 54.22 56.23 -38.02
C MET A 581 54.45 54.79 -38.54
#